data_39cad12f8efd3560ec10f56ef0d2513e
#
_entry.id   39cad12f8efd3560ec10f56ef0d2513e
#
_cell.length_a   1.000
_cell.length_b   1.000
_cell.length_c   1.000
_cell.angle_alpha   90.00
_cell.angle_beta   90.00
_cell.angle_gamma   90.00
#
_symmetry.space_group_name_H-M   'P 1'
#
loop_
_entity.id
_entity.type
_entity.pdbx_description
1 polymer ?
#
loop_
_entity_poly.entity_id
_entity_poly.type
_entity_poly.pdbx_seq_one_letter_code
_entity_poly.pdbx_strand_id
1 'polypeptide(L)'
;MKYRFAVALGLAVVMASGTSAQEKELVFGVTEGVTYQATPKEIRDKFTPLAEYVGKATGRRVKIVLVPAYNDVRAGMAKHEYDLVFIHPAHVAMAEVKGGRYKAVAWTSGFTDYTVSLLINPEGTLKSLDDLKGRTLVTPDPDSITAMMVRAMLRTGKLPMTTAKPDAQNAKEMEGSVRVISTRYQDAVPFYIENGFAQAGATAAKSVVKSWTDKGGKVLAQSRAVPIKQLLVSSALPADEQERIRAALLGIGQSKPGKDALDAIGYKGFVATNPEVEAATIAWLGL
;
A
#
# COMPACT_ATOMS: atom_id res chain seq x y z
N MET A 1 60.66 -8.05 70.77
CA MET A 1 60.56 -7.90 69.31
C MET A 1 59.15 -8.17 68.96
N LYS A 2 58.36 -7.11 68.56
CA LYS A 2 56.93 -7.20 68.21
C LYS A 2 56.77 -6.89 66.71
N TYR A 3 56.44 -7.89 65.91
CA TYR A 3 56.13 -7.70 64.52
C TYR A 3 54.61 -7.40 64.36
N ARG A 4 54.27 -6.22 63.79
CA ARG A 4 52.95 -5.85 63.42
C ARG A 4 52.74 -6.22 61.94
N PHE A 5 51.80 -7.12 61.64
CA PHE A 5 51.36 -7.40 60.29
C PHE A 5 50.27 -6.36 59.96
N ALA A 6 50.49 -5.56 58.92
CA ALA A 6 49.47 -4.70 58.32
C ALA A 6 48.76 -5.48 57.17
N VAL A 7 47.47 -5.72 57.30
CA VAL A 7 46.66 -6.30 56.27
C VAL A 7 46.12 -5.15 55.40
N ALA A 8 46.58 -5.07 54.16
CA ALA A 8 46.06 -4.15 53.17
C ALA A 8 44.83 -4.77 52.52
N LEU A 9 43.65 -4.21 52.79
CA LEU A 9 42.40 -4.60 52.17
C LEU A 9 42.26 -3.87 50.78
N GLY A 10 42.53 -4.59 49.69
CA GLY A 10 42.38 -4.08 48.33
C GLY A 10 40.90 -4.06 47.93
N LEU A 11 40.34 -2.87 47.78
CA LEU A 11 38.98 -2.64 47.24
C LEU A 11 39.03 -2.80 45.71
N ALA A 12 38.62 -3.94 45.16
CA ALA A 12 38.45 -4.12 43.73
C ALA A 12 37.14 -3.43 43.28
N VAL A 13 37.26 -2.26 42.68
CA VAL A 13 36.15 -1.59 41.97
C VAL A 13 35.94 -2.31 40.65
N VAL A 14 34.91 -3.16 40.58
CA VAL A 14 34.44 -3.76 39.33
C VAL A 14 33.70 -2.65 38.55
N MET A 15 34.40 -2.04 37.61
CA MET A 15 33.80 -1.21 36.59
C MET A 15 32.98 -2.12 35.66
N ALA A 16 31.68 -2.23 35.91
CA ALA A 16 30.76 -2.83 34.96
C ALA A 16 30.68 -1.90 33.72
N SER A 17 31.52 -2.17 32.74
CA SER A 17 31.40 -1.58 31.40
C SER A 17 30.11 -2.12 30.78
N GLY A 18 29.03 -1.39 31.00
CA GLY A 18 27.78 -1.59 30.26
C GLY A 18 28.08 -1.35 28.78
N THR A 19 28.36 -2.40 28.04
CA THR A 19 28.28 -2.40 26.58
C THR A 19 26.82 -2.11 26.25
N SER A 20 26.49 -0.82 26.03
CA SER A 20 25.27 -0.44 25.37
C SER A 20 25.35 -1.09 24.00
N ALA A 21 24.69 -2.25 23.84
CA ALA A 21 24.48 -2.83 22.54
C ALA A 21 23.72 -1.74 21.76
N GLN A 22 24.37 -1.16 20.76
CA GLN A 22 23.75 -0.17 19.88
C GLN A 22 22.54 -0.85 19.26
N GLU A 23 21.34 -0.50 19.73
CA GLU A 23 20.10 -1.09 19.20
C GLU A 23 20.10 -0.99 17.69
N LYS A 24 19.88 -2.14 17.04
CA LYS A 24 19.88 -2.23 15.58
C LYS A 24 18.89 -1.22 14.99
N GLU A 25 19.34 -0.46 14.01
CA GLU A 25 18.52 0.52 13.28
C GLU A 25 17.26 -0.14 12.71
N LEU A 26 16.10 0.54 12.80
CA LEU A 26 14.87 0.09 12.15
C LEU A 26 14.92 0.37 10.65
N VAL A 27 14.52 -0.58 9.84
CA VAL A 27 14.45 -0.42 8.38
C VAL A 27 13.02 -0.11 7.97
N PHE A 28 12.82 1.07 7.38
CA PHE A 28 11.52 1.54 6.90
C PHE A 28 11.46 1.43 5.37
N GLY A 29 10.78 0.40 4.86
CA GLY A 29 10.48 0.23 3.44
C GLY A 29 9.36 1.16 3.01
N VAL A 30 9.56 1.92 1.92
CA VAL A 30 8.54 2.84 1.39
C VAL A 30 8.27 2.55 -0.08
N THR A 31 7.00 2.32 -0.43
CA THR A 31 6.51 2.24 -1.80
C THR A 31 5.19 2.98 -1.98
N GLU A 32 5.17 3.96 -2.88
CA GLU A 32 3.97 4.77 -3.19
C GLU A 32 3.18 4.27 -4.41
N GLY A 33 3.61 3.17 -5.01
CA GLY A 33 2.94 2.54 -6.14
C GLY A 33 3.64 2.76 -7.48
N VAL A 34 3.41 1.84 -8.43
CA VAL A 34 4.07 1.81 -9.75
C VAL A 34 3.67 2.97 -10.67
N THR A 35 2.59 3.68 -10.35
CA THR A 35 2.08 4.81 -11.14
C THR A 35 2.45 6.17 -10.53
N TYR A 36 3.23 6.20 -9.45
CA TYR A 36 3.66 7.43 -8.80
C TYR A 36 4.94 7.98 -9.47
N GLN A 37 4.91 9.27 -9.85
CA GLN A 37 5.97 9.90 -10.65
C GLN A 37 6.87 10.82 -9.80
N ALA A 38 7.36 10.33 -8.64
CA ALA A 38 8.33 11.08 -7.86
C ALA A 38 9.71 10.45 -7.95
N THR A 39 10.74 11.30 -7.86
CA THR A 39 12.12 10.84 -7.79
C THR A 39 12.42 10.17 -6.44
N PRO A 40 13.41 9.26 -6.37
CA PRO A 40 13.84 8.68 -5.11
C PRO A 40 14.20 9.71 -4.03
N LYS A 41 14.77 10.86 -4.43
CA LYS A 41 15.10 11.95 -3.51
C LYS A 41 13.82 12.55 -2.91
N GLU A 42 12.84 12.91 -3.75
CA GLU A 42 11.58 13.50 -3.31
C GLU A 42 10.81 12.58 -2.35
N ILE A 43 10.78 11.27 -2.64
CA ILE A 43 10.13 10.31 -1.74
C ILE A 43 10.88 10.24 -0.41
N ARG A 44 12.21 10.21 -0.43
CA ARG A 44 13.01 10.18 0.80
C ARG A 44 12.79 11.43 1.63
N ASP A 45 12.90 12.62 1.02
CA ASP A 45 12.69 13.90 1.71
C ASP A 45 11.30 13.98 2.33
N LYS A 46 10.29 13.50 1.60
CA LYS A 46 8.90 13.41 2.04
C LYS A 46 8.72 12.53 3.29
N PHE A 47 9.36 11.36 3.34
CA PHE A 47 9.16 10.39 4.43
C PHE A 47 10.16 10.53 5.58
N THR A 48 11.22 11.33 5.44
CA THR A 48 12.23 11.55 6.49
C THR A 48 11.61 12.06 7.81
N PRO A 49 10.72 13.06 7.82
CA PRO A 49 10.12 13.53 9.08
C PRO A 49 9.27 12.45 9.77
N LEU A 50 8.58 11.60 9.01
CA LEU A 50 7.84 10.46 9.57
C LEU A 50 8.77 9.41 10.19
N ALA A 51 9.87 9.10 9.51
CA ALA A 51 10.89 8.18 10.02
C ALA A 51 11.53 8.69 11.31
N GLU A 52 11.87 9.98 11.38
CA GLU A 52 12.39 10.63 12.59
C GLU A 52 11.37 10.61 13.72
N TYR A 53 10.10 10.85 13.42
CA TYR A 53 9.02 10.81 14.40
C TYR A 53 8.87 9.40 15.02
N VAL A 54 8.85 8.36 14.18
CA VAL A 54 8.82 6.96 14.64
C VAL A 54 10.09 6.61 15.41
N GLY A 55 11.25 7.08 14.94
CA GLY A 55 12.52 6.86 15.61
C GLY A 55 12.54 7.42 17.04
N LYS A 56 12.01 8.62 17.25
CA LYS A 56 11.86 9.21 18.60
C LYS A 56 10.93 8.39 19.50
N ALA A 57 9.83 7.87 18.94
CA ALA A 57 8.88 7.07 19.69
C ALA A 57 9.42 5.70 20.11
N THR A 58 10.31 5.13 19.32
CA THR A 58 10.92 3.81 19.58
C THR A 58 12.27 3.90 20.28
N GLY A 59 12.91 5.07 20.32
CA GLY A 59 14.28 5.25 20.82
C GLY A 59 15.35 4.76 19.84
N ARG A 60 14.98 4.42 18.58
CA ARG A 60 15.88 3.84 17.58
C ARG A 60 16.02 4.74 16.35
N ARG A 61 17.15 4.68 15.68
CA ARG A 61 17.28 5.31 14.36
C ARG A 61 16.44 4.54 13.33
N VAL A 62 15.88 5.25 12.35
CA VAL A 62 15.08 4.66 11.28
C VAL A 62 15.73 4.97 9.93
N LYS A 63 16.09 3.92 9.20
CA LYS A 63 16.66 4.00 7.85
C LYS A 63 15.56 3.80 6.82
N ILE A 64 15.38 4.75 5.92
CA ILE A 64 14.43 4.65 4.80
C ILE A 64 15.06 3.88 3.64
N VAL A 65 14.34 2.87 3.17
CA VAL A 65 14.64 2.12 1.96
C VAL A 65 13.48 2.31 0.98
N LEU A 66 13.78 2.91 -0.18
CA LEU A 66 12.80 3.12 -1.23
C LEU A 66 12.71 1.88 -2.11
N VAL A 67 11.48 1.41 -2.33
CA VAL A 67 11.23 0.18 -3.09
C VAL A 67 10.23 0.50 -4.22
N PRO A 68 10.75 0.83 -5.43
CA PRO A 68 9.90 1.30 -6.53
C PRO A 68 9.07 0.20 -7.18
N ALA A 69 9.54 -1.06 -7.15
CA ALA A 69 8.85 -2.17 -7.80
C ALA A 69 8.15 -3.09 -6.79
N TYR A 70 6.94 -3.53 -7.12
CA TYR A 70 6.17 -4.40 -6.23
C TYR A 70 6.79 -5.78 -6.02
N ASN A 71 7.48 -6.31 -7.02
CA ASN A 71 8.20 -7.58 -6.87
C ASN A 71 9.33 -7.47 -5.84
N ASP A 72 10.04 -6.33 -5.82
CA ASP A 72 11.12 -6.10 -4.87
C ASP A 72 10.57 -5.94 -3.45
N VAL A 73 9.45 -5.19 -3.29
CA VAL A 73 8.83 -5.06 -1.97
C VAL A 73 8.30 -6.40 -1.46
N ARG A 74 7.67 -7.22 -2.31
CA ARG A 74 7.24 -8.59 -1.94
C ARG A 74 8.44 -9.45 -1.51
N ALA A 75 9.54 -9.40 -2.28
CA ALA A 75 10.75 -10.18 -1.98
C ALA A 75 11.38 -9.74 -0.66
N GLY A 76 11.52 -8.44 -0.42
CA GLY A 76 12.06 -7.90 0.82
C GLY A 76 11.17 -8.20 2.04
N MET A 77 9.85 -8.07 1.89
CA MET A 77 8.90 -8.42 2.96
C MET A 77 8.95 -9.93 3.28
N ALA A 78 9.02 -10.79 2.27
CA ALA A 78 9.13 -12.23 2.47
C ALA A 78 10.38 -12.64 3.24
N LYS A 79 11.46 -11.85 3.16
CA LYS A 79 12.74 -12.05 3.87
C LYS A 79 12.83 -11.26 5.19
N HIS A 80 11.77 -10.54 5.59
CA HIS A 80 11.79 -9.60 6.74
C HIS A 80 12.91 -8.56 6.66
N GLU A 81 13.21 -8.04 5.45
CA GLU A 81 14.22 -6.99 5.25
C GLU A 81 13.77 -5.62 5.79
N TYR A 82 12.47 -5.44 6.04
CA TYR A 82 11.88 -4.21 6.58
C TYR A 82 11.21 -4.47 7.93
N ASP A 83 11.47 -3.60 8.89
CA ASP A 83 10.81 -3.59 10.20
C ASP A 83 9.46 -2.86 10.15
N LEU A 84 9.39 -1.77 9.37
CA LEU A 84 8.21 -0.98 9.09
C LEU A 84 8.06 -0.83 7.57
N VAL A 85 6.82 -0.86 7.04
CA VAL A 85 6.55 -0.65 5.61
C VAL A 85 5.40 0.32 5.44
N PHE A 86 5.61 1.37 4.63
CA PHE A 86 4.52 2.14 4.04
C PHE A 86 4.26 1.60 2.64
N ILE A 87 3.04 1.13 2.39
CA ILE A 87 2.71 0.46 1.15
C ILE A 87 1.37 0.95 0.56
N HIS A 88 1.43 1.42 -0.69
CA HIS A 88 0.25 1.91 -1.40
C HIS A 88 -0.72 0.81 -1.82
N PRO A 89 -0.30 -0.30 -2.49
CA PRO A 89 -1.25 -1.26 -3.00
C PRO A 89 -1.71 -2.23 -1.93
N ALA A 90 -2.99 -2.12 -1.55
CA ALA A 90 -3.61 -2.95 -0.52
C ALA A 90 -3.42 -4.46 -0.73
N HIS A 91 -3.45 -4.94 -1.98
CA HIS A 91 -3.32 -6.38 -2.26
C HIS A 91 -1.93 -6.94 -1.87
N VAL A 92 -0.86 -6.15 -2.02
CA VAL A 92 0.47 -6.55 -1.56
C VAL A 92 0.54 -6.54 -0.03
N ALA A 93 0.06 -5.45 0.60
CA ALA A 93 0.00 -5.34 2.05
C ALA A 93 -0.79 -6.49 2.68
N MET A 94 -2.00 -6.73 2.20
CA MET A 94 -2.90 -7.72 2.79
C MET A 94 -2.47 -9.18 2.53
N ALA A 95 -1.74 -9.46 1.46
CA ALA A 95 -1.11 -10.76 1.26
C ALA A 95 -0.08 -11.08 2.36
N GLU A 96 0.71 -10.09 2.77
CA GLU A 96 1.68 -10.23 3.85
C GLU A 96 1.02 -10.33 5.23
N VAL A 97 -0.08 -9.59 5.44
CA VAL A 97 -0.89 -9.71 6.66
C VAL A 97 -1.53 -11.09 6.76
N LYS A 98 -2.15 -11.58 5.68
CA LYS A 98 -2.70 -12.94 5.62
C LYS A 98 -1.64 -14.01 5.89
N GLY A 99 -0.44 -13.83 5.37
CA GLY A 99 0.71 -14.71 5.59
C GLY A 99 1.29 -14.66 7.02
N GLY A 100 0.83 -13.74 7.87
CA GLY A 100 1.30 -13.57 9.25
C GLY A 100 2.71 -12.97 9.37
N ARG A 101 3.36 -12.59 8.25
CA ARG A 101 4.70 -12.00 8.26
C ARG A 101 4.70 -10.55 8.73
N TYR A 102 3.61 -9.84 8.46
CA TYR A 102 3.41 -8.45 8.88
C TYR A 102 2.04 -8.27 9.52
N LYS A 103 1.91 -7.19 10.28
CA LYS A 103 0.64 -6.71 10.84
C LYS A 103 0.37 -5.30 10.34
N ALA A 104 -0.84 -5.02 9.89
CA ALA A 104 -1.25 -3.67 9.60
C ALA A 104 -1.48 -2.93 10.93
N VAL A 105 -0.73 -1.86 11.17
CA VAL A 105 -0.80 -1.08 12.42
C VAL A 105 -1.55 0.22 12.26
N ALA A 106 -1.63 0.74 11.03
CA ALA A 106 -2.41 1.93 10.73
C ALA A 106 -2.78 2.00 9.24
N TRP A 107 -3.92 2.62 8.97
CA TRP A 107 -4.34 3.02 7.62
C TRP A 107 -4.26 4.54 7.49
N THR A 108 -3.93 5.02 6.29
CA THR A 108 -3.88 6.46 6.03
C THR A 108 -5.27 7.06 5.98
N SER A 109 -5.52 8.08 6.80
CA SER A 109 -6.79 8.82 6.83
C SER A 109 -7.12 9.41 5.44
N GLY A 110 -8.36 9.24 5.00
CA GLY A 110 -8.82 9.65 3.66
C GLY A 110 -8.45 8.68 2.53
N PHE A 111 -7.86 7.51 2.86
CA PHE A 111 -7.55 6.45 1.92
C PHE A 111 -8.12 5.08 2.34
N THR A 112 -9.16 5.09 3.17
CA THR A 112 -9.86 3.89 3.66
C THR A 112 -11.03 3.48 2.76
N ASP A 113 -11.44 4.35 1.85
CA ASP A 113 -12.62 4.24 0.99
C ASP A 113 -12.26 4.24 -0.51
N TYR A 114 -11.11 3.67 -0.86
CA TYR A 114 -10.67 3.61 -2.25
C TYR A 114 -11.56 2.68 -3.06
N THR A 115 -12.19 3.23 -4.10
CA THR A 115 -13.11 2.52 -5.01
C THR A 115 -12.65 2.63 -6.45
N VAL A 116 -12.98 1.64 -7.25
CA VAL A 116 -12.80 1.64 -8.71
C VAL A 116 -14.13 1.89 -9.38
N SER A 117 -14.14 2.82 -10.33
CA SER A 117 -15.29 3.07 -11.22
C SER A 117 -15.03 2.48 -12.59
N LEU A 118 -16.01 1.78 -13.15
CA LEU A 118 -16.01 1.33 -14.52
C LEU A 118 -16.71 2.40 -15.39
N LEU A 119 -15.93 3.06 -16.23
CA LEU A 119 -16.38 4.11 -17.14
C LEU A 119 -16.85 3.48 -18.46
N ILE A 120 -17.93 4.01 -19.03
CA ILE A 120 -18.45 3.63 -20.34
C ILE A 120 -18.86 4.87 -21.12
N ASN A 121 -18.89 4.73 -22.45
CA ASN A 121 -19.38 5.79 -23.34
C ASN A 121 -20.88 6.06 -23.07
N PRO A 122 -21.36 7.32 -23.10
CA PRO A 122 -22.78 7.66 -22.92
C PRO A 122 -23.72 6.99 -23.93
N GLU A 123 -23.26 6.79 -25.15
CA GLU A 123 -24.03 6.12 -26.24
C GLU A 123 -23.88 4.58 -26.21
N GLY A 124 -23.05 4.05 -25.26
CA GLY A 124 -22.81 2.62 -25.14
C GLY A 124 -24.05 1.84 -24.68
N THR A 125 -24.17 0.61 -25.16
CA THR A 125 -25.32 -0.28 -24.86
C THR A 125 -25.14 -1.01 -23.50
N LEU A 126 -24.00 -0.88 -22.83
CA LEU A 126 -23.72 -1.56 -21.56
C LEU A 126 -24.59 -0.97 -20.45
N LYS A 127 -25.31 -1.84 -19.71
CA LYS A 127 -26.20 -1.48 -18.58
C LYS A 127 -25.80 -2.18 -17.28
N SER A 128 -25.04 -3.28 -17.37
CA SER A 128 -24.65 -4.11 -16.25
C SER A 128 -23.24 -4.71 -16.45
N LEU A 129 -22.67 -5.31 -15.42
CA LEU A 129 -21.40 -6.04 -15.54
C LEU A 129 -21.51 -7.24 -16.51
N ASP A 130 -22.68 -7.87 -16.61
CA ASP A 130 -22.90 -9.01 -17.52
C ASP A 130 -22.74 -8.65 -18.98
N ASP A 131 -23.03 -7.40 -19.35
CA ASP A 131 -22.88 -6.89 -20.70
C ASP A 131 -21.41 -6.74 -21.14
N LEU A 132 -20.46 -6.93 -20.20
CA LEU A 132 -19.02 -6.96 -20.51
C LEU A 132 -18.58 -8.28 -21.18
N LYS A 133 -19.41 -9.35 -21.18
CA LYS A 133 -19.12 -10.60 -21.89
C LYS A 133 -18.90 -10.32 -23.38
N GLY A 134 -17.79 -10.81 -23.92
CA GLY A 134 -17.39 -10.55 -25.30
C GLY A 134 -16.91 -9.10 -25.56
N ARG A 135 -16.68 -8.29 -24.53
CA ARG A 135 -16.24 -6.90 -24.65
C ARG A 135 -14.83 -6.72 -24.09
N THR A 136 -14.21 -5.61 -24.50
CA THR A 136 -12.90 -5.20 -24.01
C THR A 136 -13.05 -4.20 -22.87
N LEU A 137 -12.34 -4.45 -21.77
CA LEU A 137 -12.20 -3.59 -20.60
C LEU A 137 -10.74 -3.18 -20.46
N VAL A 138 -10.47 -1.87 -20.46
CA VAL A 138 -9.12 -1.36 -20.16
C VAL A 138 -8.95 -1.09 -18.67
N THR A 139 -7.82 -1.54 -18.11
CA THR A 139 -7.40 -1.26 -16.73
C THR A 139 -6.08 -0.49 -16.72
N PRO A 140 -5.72 0.17 -15.62
CA PRO A 140 -4.33 0.61 -15.42
C PRO A 140 -3.37 -0.59 -15.37
N ASP A 141 -2.10 -0.31 -15.03
CA ASP A 141 -1.07 -1.32 -14.86
C ASP A 141 -1.61 -2.60 -14.21
N PRO A 142 -1.35 -3.79 -14.80
CA PRO A 142 -1.93 -5.05 -14.34
C PRO A 142 -1.55 -5.43 -12.91
N ASP A 143 -0.47 -4.89 -12.37
CA ASP A 143 -0.04 -5.09 -10.97
C ASP A 143 -0.57 -3.99 -10.02
N SER A 144 -1.38 -3.05 -10.53
CA SER A 144 -2.00 -2.01 -9.71
C SER A 144 -3.15 -2.56 -8.85
N ILE A 145 -3.42 -1.89 -7.73
CA ILE A 145 -4.60 -2.21 -6.90
C ILE A 145 -5.90 -2.06 -7.69
N THR A 146 -5.99 -1.09 -8.61
CA THR A 146 -7.16 -0.88 -9.46
C THR A 146 -7.43 -2.11 -10.33
N ALA A 147 -6.41 -2.65 -11.01
CA ALA A 147 -6.55 -3.85 -11.81
C ALA A 147 -6.90 -5.09 -10.96
N MET A 148 -6.34 -5.21 -9.75
CA MET A 148 -6.69 -6.28 -8.81
C MET A 148 -8.16 -6.19 -8.37
N MET A 149 -8.67 -4.98 -8.10
CA MET A 149 -10.06 -4.77 -7.73
C MET A 149 -11.01 -5.08 -8.89
N VAL A 150 -10.64 -4.77 -10.13
CA VAL A 150 -11.41 -5.17 -11.33
C VAL A 150 -11.50 -6.69 -11.42
N ARG A 151 -10.38 -7.42 -11.24
CA ARG A 151 -10.41 -8.89 -11.21
C ARG A 151 -11.34 -9.43 -10.13
N ALA A 152 -11.35 -8.79 -8.96
CA ALA A 152 -12.26 -9.16 -7.87
C ALA A 152 -13.73 -8.87 -8.23
N MET A 153 -14.04 -7.75 -8.88
CA MET A 153 -15.38 -7.43 -9.38
C MET A 153 -15.86 -8.47 -10.39
N LEU A 154 -15.05 -8.78 -11.41
CA LEU A 154 -15.39 -9.76 -12.45
C LEU A 154 -15.58 -11.16 -11.83
N ARG A 155 -14.71 -11.60 -10.93
CA ARG A 155 -14.84 -12.87 -10.22
C ARG A 155 -16.12 -12.94 -9.40
N THR A 156 -16.45 -11.89 -8.66
CA THR A 156 -17.69 -11.80 -7.87
C THR A 156 -18.93 -11.85 -8.76
N GLY A 157 -18.86 -11.22 -9.95
CA GLY A 157 -19.89 -11.28 -10.97
C GLY A 157 -19.91 -12.58 -11.78
N LYS A 158 -19.02 -13.54 -11.46
CA LYS A 158 -18.88 -14.82 -12.22
C LYS A 158 -18.59 -14.59 -13.72
N LEU A 159 -17.85 -13.54 -14.02
CA LEU A 159 -17.46 -13.17 -15.38
C LEU A 159 -16.05 -13.73 -15.67
N PRO A 160 -15.91 -14.72 -16.57
CA PRO A 160 -14.60 -15.16 -17.03
C PRO A 160 -13.84 -13.99 -17.66
N MET A 161 -12.53 -13.95 -17.50
CA MET A 161 -11.70 -12.91 -18.09
C MET A 161 -10.48 -13.51 -18.79
N THR A 162 -10.06 -12.88 -19.87
CA THR A 162 -8.80 -13.11 -20.55
C THR A 162 -7.95 -11.85 -20.53
N THR A 163 -6.63 -11.99 -20.43
CA THR A 163 -5.69 -10.87 -20.52
C THR A 163 -5.11 -10.81 -21.91
N ALA A 164 -5.09 -9.64 -22.52
CA ALA A 164 -4.52 -9.45 -23.85
C ALA A 164 -3.67 -8.17 -23.89
N LYS A 165 -2.73 -8.14 -24.84
CA LYS A 165 -2.04 -6.88 -25.18
C LYS A 165 -3.02 -5.95 -25.88
N PRO A 166 -2.85 -4.62 -25.80
CA PRO A 166 -3.76 -3.64 -26.41
C PRO A 166 -3.95 -3.85 -27.93
N ASP A 167 -2.94 -4.35 -28.60
CA ASP A 167 -2.89 -4.59 -30.06
C ASP A 167 -3.30 -6.02 -30.47
N ALA A 168 -3.59 -6.90 -29.53
CA ALA A 168 -3.94 -8.28 -29.83
C ALA A 168 -5.36 -8.40 -30.39
N GLN A 169 -5.49 -8.83 -31.65
CA GLN A 169 -6.77 -9.07 -32.35
C GLN A 169 -7.16 -10.56 -32.30
N ASN A 170 -7.52 -11.11 -31.15
CA ASN A 170 -8.00 -12.49 -31.04
C ASN A 170 -9.48 -12.55 -30.68
N ALA A 171 -10.35 -12.48 -31.71
CA ALA A 171 -11.80 -12.55 -31.55
C ALA A 171 -12.29 -13.87 -30.93
N LYS A 172 -11.61 -15.01 -31.16
CA LYS A 172 -12.00 -16.31 -30.61
C LYS A 172 -11.84 -16.45 -29.10
N GLU A 173 -10.90 -15.73 -28.48
CA GLU A 173 -10.68 -15.77 -27.02
C GLU A 173 -11.68 -14.90 -26.24
N MET A 174 -12.53 -14.16 -26.94
CA MET A 174 -13.48 -13.21 -26.34
C MET A 174 -14.87 -13.81 -26.10
N GLU A 175 -15.21 -14.90 -26.75
CA GLU A 175 -16.55 -15.48 -26.64
C GLU A 175 -16.85 -15.89 -25.19
N GLY A 176 -17.85 -15.22 -24.57
CA GLY A 176 -18.27 -15.48 -23.21
C GLY A 176 -17.36 -14.93 -22.10
N SER A 177 -16.21 -14.33 -22.42
CA SER A 177 -15.26 -13.75 -21.45
C SER A 177 -15.10 -12.25 -21.63
N VAL A 178 -14.64 -11.56 -20.57
CA VAL A 178 -14.21 -10.15 -20.62
C VAL A 178 -12.76 -10.10 -21.04
N ARG A 179 -12.48 -9.43 -22.15
CA ARG A 179 -11.08 -9.18 -22.56
C ARG A 179 -10.52 -8.00 -21.80
N VAL A 180 -9.50 -8.22 -20.96
CA VAL A 180 -8.84 -7.18 -20.19
C VAL A 180 -7.54 -6.80 -20.87
N ILE A 181 -7.43 -5.52 -21.26
CA ILE A 181 -6.20 -4.89 -21.72
C ILE A 181 -5.70 -3.91 -20.66
N SER A 182 -4.43 -3.54 -20.70
CA SER A 182 -3.86 -2.64 -19.71
C SER A 182 -3.18 -1.44 -20.35
N THR A 183 -3.33 -0.28 -19.72
CA THR A 183 -2.55 0.92 -19.94
C THR A 183 -1.67 1.20 -18.73
N ARG A 184 -0.67 2.08 -18.84
CA ARG A 184 0.22 2.37 -17.71
C ARG A 184 -0.46 3.22 -16.63
N TYR A 185 -1.25 4.23 -17.04
CA TYR A 185 -1.78 5.25 -16.16
C TYR A 185 -3.30 5.31 -16.18
N GLN A 186 -3.90 5.71 -15.07
CA GLN A 186 -5.36 5.79 -14.92
C GLN A 186 -5.99 6.90 -15.77
N ASP A 187 -5.27 7.97 -16.02
CA ASP A 187 -5.69 9.12 -16.84
C ASP A 187 -5.73 8.81 -18.34
N ALA A 188 -5.06 7.76 -18.79
CA ALA A 188 -5.14 7.27 -20.16
C ALA A 188 -6.41 6.43 -20.43
N VAL A 189 -7.12 5.98 -19.40
CA VAL A 189 -8.31 5.11 -19.55
C VAL A 189 -9.40 5.74 -20.44
N PRO A 190 -9.79 7.03 -20.30
CA PRO A 190 -10.77 7.66 -21.17
C PRO A 190 -10.40 7.58 -22.67
N PHE A 191 -9.12 7.77 -23.00
CA PHE A 191 -8.64 7.71 -24.38
C PHE A 191 -8.98 6.37 -25.06
N TYR A 192 -8.86 5.23 -24.35
CA TYR A 192 -9.18 3.91 -24.91
C TYR A 192 -10.67 3.75 -25.18
N ILE A 193 -11.53 4.38 -24.37
CA ILE A 193 -12.99 4.33 -24.55
C ILE A 193 -13.41 5.26 -25.69
N GLU A 194 -12.90 6.50 -25.70
CA GLU A 194 -13.21 7.52 -26.72
C GLU A 194 -12.82 7.06 -28.14
N ASN A 195 -11.74 6.31 -28.26
CA ASN A 195 -11.25 5.80 -29.55
C ASN A 195 -11.77 4.39 -29.89
N GLY A 196 -12.69 3.83 -29.09
CA GLY A 196 -13.30 2.52 -29.37
C GLY A 196 -12.37 1.31 -29.15
N PHE A 197 -11.18 1.50 -28.56
CA PHE A 197 -10.26 0.40 -28.24
C PHE A 197 -10.78 -0.47 -27.09
N ALA A 198 -11.64 0.08 -26.24
CA ALA A 198 -12.33 -0.63 -25.19
C ALA A 198 -13.77 -0.11 -25.05
N GLN A 199 -14.70 -0.99 -24.68
CA GLN A 199 -16.08 -0.62 -24.42
C GLN A 199 -16.28 -0.10 -23.00
N ALA A 200 -15.39 -0.48 -22.08
CA ALA A 200 -15.35 0.02 -20.70
C ALA A 200 -13.91 0.25 -20.24
N GLY A 201 -13.74 1.07 -19.22
CA GLY A 201 -12.44 1.33 -18.65
C GLY A 201 -12.52 1.54 -17.15
N ALA A 202 -11.51 1.06 -16.43
CA ALA A 202 -11.46 1.12 -14.99
C ALA A 202 -10.50 2.22 -14.50
N THR A 203 -10.97 3.05 -13.58
CA THR A 203 -10.14 4.04 -12.89
C THR A 203 -10.60 4.21 -11.45
N ALA A 204 -9.65 4.54 -10.56
CA ALA A 204 -9.94 4.98 -9.21
C ALA A 204 -9.58 6.46 -8.98
N ALA A 205 -9.09 7.13 -10.03
CA ALA A 205 -8.79 8.56 -9.97
C ALA A 205 -10.08 9.38 -10.02
N LYS A 206 -10.47 9.96 -8.87
CA LYS A 206 -11.70 10.77 -8.74
C LYS A 206 -11.76 11.92 -9.75
N SER A 207 -10.62 12.52 -10.09
CA SER A 207 -10.51 13.56 -11.10
C SER A 207 -10.86 13.06 -12.52
N VAL A 208 -10.42 11.83 -12.86
CA VAL A 208 -10.73 11.20 -14.15
C VAL A 208 -12.22 10.88 -14.23
N VAL A 209 -12.79 10.29 -13.17
CA VAL A 209 -14.23 10.00 -13.09
C VAL A 209 -15.03 11.28 -13.26
N LYS A 210 -14.68 12.34 -12.52
CA LYS A 210 -15.36 13.64 -12.60
C LYS A 210 -15.27 14.22 -14.02
N SER A 211 -14.09 14.30 -14.61
CA SER A 211 -13.90 14.81 -15.96
C SER A 211 -14.68 14.01 -17.00
N TRP A 212 -14.77 12.69 -16.83
CA TRP A 212 -15.56 11.81 -17.70
C TRP A 212 -17.05 12.11 -17.61
N THR A 213 -17.59 12.21 -16.41
CA THR A 213 -19.04 12.48 -16.20
C THR A 213 -19.42 13.90 -16.59
N ASP A 214 -18.56 14.90 -16.39
CA ASP A 214 -18.79 16.29 -16.83
C ASP A 214 -18.94 16.39 -18.37
N LYS A 215 -18.31 15.47 -19.12
CA LYS A 215 -18.43 15.35 -20.58
C LYS A 215 -19.62 14.47 -21.03
N GLY A 216 -20.48 14.05 -20.11
CA GLY A 216 -21.62 13.18 -20.38
C GLY A 216 -21.34 11.68 -20.35
N GLY A 217 -20.10 11.27 -20.06
CA GLY A 217 -19.76 9.87 -19.86
C GLY A 217 -20.48 9.26 -18.66
N LYS A 218 -20.60 7.93 -18.63
CA LYS A 218 -21.33 7.22 -17.58
C LYS A 218 -20.40 6.31 -16.76
N VAL A 219 -20.82 6.04 -15.52
CA VAL A 219 -20.24 5.01 -14.65
C VAL A 219 -21.17 3.81 -14.67
N LEU A 220 -20.69 2.68 -15.20
CA LEU A 220 -21.43 1.42 -15.28
C LEU A 220 -21.57 0.77 -13.90
N ALA A 221 -20.50 0.75 -13.14
CA ALA A 221 -20.45 0.12 -11.82
C ALA A 221 -19.30 0.69 -10.98
N GLN A 222 -19.41 0.54 -9.67
CA GLN A 222 -18.33 0.81 -8.72
C GLN A 222 -17.99 -0.43 -7.89
N SER A 223 -16.74 -0.59 -7.54
CA SER A 223 -16.30 -1.62 -6.62
C SER A 223 -16.74 -1.31 -5.18
N ARG A 224 -16.64 -2.32 -4.30
CA ARG A 224 -16.57 -2.04 -2.87
C ARG A 224 -15.32 -1.21 -2.54
N ALA A 225 -15.34 -0.52 -1.40
CA ALA A 225 -14.21 0.23 -0.89
C ALA A 225 -13.13 -0.70 -0.30
N VAL A 226 -11.86 -0.33 -0.46
CA VAL A 226 -10.72 -0.96 0.21
C VAL A 226 -9.79 0.09 0.81
N PRO A 227 -9.16 -0.15 1.97
CA PRO A 227 -8.13 0.73 2.49
C PRO A 227 -6.84 0.55 1.70
N ILE A 228 -6.27 1.65 1.23
CA ILE A 228 -4.96 1.71 0.60
C ILE A 228 -4.01 2.58 1.41
N LYS A 229 -2.71 2.60 1.06
CA LYS A 229 -1.69 3.36 1.78
C LYS A 229 -1.63 2.96 3.26
N GLN A 230 -1.18 1.74 3.46
CA GLN A 230 -1.13 1.09 4.77
C GLN A 230 0.25 1.16 5.39
N LEU A 231 0.31 1.21 6.70
CA LEU A 231 1.52 1.04 7.49
C LEU A 231 1.50 -0.33 8.16
N LEU A 232 2.52 -1.12 7.87
CA LEU A 232 2.70 -2.45 8.41
C LEU A 232 3.97 -2.54 9.22
N VAL A 233 3.97 -3.35 10.27
CA VAL A 233 5.16 -3.72 11.03
C VAL A 233 5.45 -5.20 10.87
N SER A 234 6.72 -5.56 10.84
CA SER A 234 7.16 -6.95 10.81
C SER A 234 6.70 -7.68 12.07
N SER A 235 6.14 -8.89 11.90
CA SER A 235 5.77 -9.74 13.02
C SER A 235 7.00 -10.26 13.81
N ALA A 236 8.21 -10.09 13.26
CA ALA A 236 9.47 -10.42 13.94
C ALA A 236 9.89 -9.37 14.97
N LEU A 237 9.33 -8.14 14.92
CA LEU A 237 9.60 -7.15 15.97
C LEU A 237 8.95 -7.56 17.30
N PRO A 238 9.56 -7.19 18.47
CA PRO A 238 8.93 -7.36 19.76
C PRO A 238 7.54 -6.72 19.83
N ALA A 239 6.59 -7.36 20.51
CA ALA A 239 5.20 -6.90 20.55
C ALA A 239 5.03 -5.50 21.15
N ASP A 240 5.85 -5.16 22.15
CA ASP A 240 5.89 -3.83 22.76
C ASP A 240 6.40 -2.76 21.78
N GLU A 241 7.36 -3.11 20.92
CA GLU A 241 7.84 -2.20 19.87
C GLU A 241 6.82 -2.01 18.78
N GLN A 242 6.12 -3.09 18.34
CA GLN A 242 4.99 -2.97 17.41
C GLN A 242 3.92 -2.01 17.96
N GLU A 243 3.59 -2.12 19.25
CA GLU A 243 2.58 -1.25 19.88
C GLU A 243 3.08 0.19 20.04
N ARG A 244 4.38 0.43 20.37
CA ARG A 244 4.95 1.79 20.39
C ARG A 244 4.85 2.46 19.01
N ILE A 245 5.18 1.73 17.94
CA ILE A 245 5.04 2.26 16.57
C ILE A 245 3.58 2.57 16.26
N ARG A 246 2.66 1.64 16.57
CA ARG A 246 1.23 1.82 16.36
C ARG A 246 0.70 3.05 17.11
N ALA A 247 0.99 3.17 18.40
CA ALA A 247 0.55 4.29 19.23
C ALA A 247 1.10 5.63 18.71
N ALA A 248 2.37 5.68 18.31
CA ALA A 248 2.99 6.86 17.71
C ALA A 248 2.25 7.29 16.43
N LEU A 249 1.97 6.36 15.51
CA LEU A 249 1.28 6.65 14.26
C LEU A 249 -0.15 7.16 14.51
N LEU A 250 -0.91 6.53 15.39
CA LEU A 250 -2.28 6.94 15.69
C LEU A 250 -2.35 8.28 16.44
N GLY A 251 -1.33 8.60 17.24
CA GLY A 251 -1.22 9.86 17.98
C GLY A 251 -0.47 10.97 17.23
N ILE A 252 -0.01 10.74 16.00
CA ILE A 252 0.93 11.64 15.30
C ILE A 252 0.43 13.09 15.19
N GLY A 253 -0.86 13.30 14.99
CA GLY A 253 -1.46 14.64 14.88
C GLY A 253 -1.54 15.42 16.19
N GLN A 254 -1.18 14.84 17.33
CA GLN A 254 -1.28 15.48 18.65
C GLN A 254 -0.06 16.35 19.01
N SER A 255 1.04 16.23 18.29
CA SER A 255 2.28 16.98 18.54
C SER A 255 2.71 17.80 17.33
N LYS A 256 3.48 18.89 17.58
CA LYS A 256 4.03 19.68 16.48
C LYS A 256 4.93 18.86 15.55
N PRO A 257 5.91 18.06 16.03
CA PRO A 257 6.72 17.23 15.14
C PRO A 257 5.91 16.23 14.32
N GLY A 258 4.83 15.69 14.91
CA GLY A 258 3.92 14.79 14.20
C GLY A 258 3.11 15.50 13.10
N LYS A 259 2.64 16.72 13.36
CA LYS A 259 1.97 17.55 12.33
C LYS A 259 2.92 17.90 11.19
N ASP A 260 4.15 18.33 11.51
CA ASP A 260 5.17 18.63 10.52
C ASP A 260 5.48 17.39 9.64
N ALA A 261 5.49 16.18 10.24
CA ALA A 261 5.66 14.92 9.51
C ALA A 261 4.45 14.60 8.59
N LEU A 262 3.23 14.85 9.05
CA LEU A 262 2.02 14.68 8.24
C LEU A 262 1.98 15.67 7.07
N ASP A 263 2.35 16.91 7.29
CA ASP A 263 2.42 17.94 6.24
C ASP A 263 3.45 17.56 5.18
N ALA A 264 4.62 17.06 5.59
CA ALA A 264 5.66 16.60 4.67
C ALA A 264 5.19 15.46 3.76
N ILE A 265 4.47 14.47 4.31
CA ILE A 265 3.92 13.36 3.51
C ILE A 265 2.62 13.72 2.80
N GLY A 266 2.00 14.86 3.11
CA GLY A 266 0.76 15.32 2.50
C GLY A 266 -0.47 14.51 2.94
N TYR A 267 -0.49 13.97 4.17
CA TYR A 267 -1.60 13.19 4.71
C TYR A 267 -2.21 13.86 5.95
N LYS A 268 -3.50 13.59 6.16
CA LYS A 268 -4.25 14.17 7.30
C LYS A 268 -4.01 13.43 8.61
N GLY A 269 -3.41 12.25 8.58
CA GLY A 269 -3.19 11.41 9.75
C GLY A 269 -3.32 9.93 9.44
N PHE A 270 -3.29 9.14 10.49
CA PHE A 270 -3.48 7.70 10.42
C PHE A 270 -4.65 7.29 11.33
N VAL A 271 -5.36 6.23 10.95
CA VAL A 271 -6.49 5.66 11.69
C VAL A 271 -6.21 4.20 12.03
N ALA A 272 -6.83 3.72 13.09
CA ALA A 272 -6.72 2.32 13.47
C ALA A 272 -7.25 1.39 12.36
N THR A 273 -6.62 0.24 12.24
CA THR A 273 -7.08 -0.83 11.36
C THR A 273 -8.36 -1.47 11.91
N ASN A 274 -9.18 -2.02 11.01
CA ASN A 274 -10.36 -2.80 11.38
C ASN A 274 -10.17 -4.25 10.88
N PRO A 275 -10.01 -5.24 11.78
CA PRO A 275 -9.76 -6.63 11.40
C PRO A 275 -10.86 -7.25 10.54
N GLU A 276 -12.13 -6.87 10.74
CA GLU A 276 -13.25 -7.38 9.93
C GLU A 276 -13.17 -6.84 8.50
N VAL A 277 -12.90 -5.54 8.33
CA VAL A 277 -12.71 -4.92 7.00
C VAL A 277 -11.48 -5.51 6.31
N GLU A 278 -10.41 -5.77 7.06
CA GLU A 278 -9.19 -6.39 6.55
C GLU A 278 -9.47 -7.81 6.04
N ALA A 279 -10.07 -8.68 6.87
CA ALA A 279 -10.43 -10.04 6.49
C ALA A 279 -11.39 -10.07 5.29
N ALA A 280 -12.42 -9.22 5.30
CA ALA A 280 -13.37 -9.11 4.19
C ALA A 280 -12.71 -8.62 2.89
N THR A 281 -11.70 -7.75 2.98
CA THR A 281 -10.95 -7.27 1.81
C THR A 281 -10.03 -8.36 1.27
N ILE A 282 -9.30 -9.06 2.13
CA ILE A 282 -8.46 -10.22 1.76
C ILE A 282 -9.29 -11.25 1.00
N ALA A 283 -10.45 -11.64 1.56
CA ALA A 283 -11.34 -12.61 0.93
C ALA A 283 -11.87 -12.12 -0.43
N TRP A 284 -12.29 -10.86 -0.51
CA TRP A 284 -12.83 -10.29 -1.75
C TRP A 284 -11.76 -10.14 -2.84
N LEU A 285 -10.55 -9.71 -2.49
CA LEU A 285 -9.43 -9.64 -3.44
C LEU A 285 -8.95 -11.03 -3.89
N GLY A 286 -9.29 -12.10 -3.14
CA GLY A 286 -8.90 -13.47 -3.44
C GLY A 286 -7.42 -13.75 -3.16
N LEU A 287 -6.91 -13.12 -2.13
CA LEU A 287 -5.54 -13.28 -1.67
C LEU A 287 -5.35 -14.58 -0.90
#